data_39341b29507dcb40011e5c20fa05bd54
#
_entry.id   39341b29507dcb40011e5c20fa05bd54
#
_cell.length_a   1.000
_cell.length_b   1.000
_cell.length_c   1.000
_cell.angle_alpha   90.00
_cell.angle_beta   90.00
_cell.angle_gamma   90.00
#
_symmetry.space_group_name_H-M   'P 1'
#
loop_
_entity.id
_entity.type
_entity.pdbx_description
1 polymer ?
#
loop_
_entity_poly.entity_id
_entity_poly.type
_entity_poly.pdbx_seq_one_letter_code
_entity_poly.pdbx_strand_id
1 'polypeptide(L)'
;MLTDKFLEESGDDVSNDFSTLETLLLIWMGLRLRNLASLEDIEEEYPKWKNKACREFFEYSGTGFQKVKKSSQSKVKSIIKDGIVLTISNISSRLKNTDVQASKKDMLNRSNKNLNKGIKDTQGEIKNLCNISRKCTNRQFIKACDEAYSRIVAGNNADKAIESSIRKLSQKGIEVVGYTDHTTSMDAAVKRAVTSGVNQTSLKFKMDNCKELGINIVKTSSHGGARPSHQEWQGKLFYLHTPVKGLQNFKKATGYGRVDGLGGANCRHSFYEVTDYEYKNNLVDTEEFDKNRNDDQYELEQKQRYYERQIRSWKKRKNILDECGVDSTKEAKKIREWQDKRSQFIKESNIQFKKEHGIDNVLKKAYTREKVVNKNIDQMYRPVKRSGSDIDFKYSEDVKIKAQRVTTYGDEVYVSDNTKIKPMTLHRIKTHNDEILKEYGIDKKPKIVIFDINEYSGAYGKYNAVDNTVYYCSDILSKELKKDVDTVRHELWHMNQAEEYRAKFGEITDENHLDYIAYTCGVAKKYIDKMGINEYNVGEISDYAKKMYKYSRYDEVEAEYIASTSRKGRK
;
A
#
# COMPACT_ATOMS: atom_id res chain seq x y z
N MET A 1 15.39 17.01 22.17
CA MET A 1 15.49 17.29 20.72
C MET A 1 14.84 16.12 19.98
N LEU A 2 14.15 16.37 18.89
CA LEU A 2 13.75 15.26 18.04
C LEU A 2 15.02 14.53 17.61
N THR A 3 15.09 13.23 17.89
CA THR A 3 16.25 12.44 17.49
C THR A 3 16.23 12.20 15.99
N ASP A 4 17.40 12.07 15.38
CA ASP A 4 17.50 11.68 13.97
C ASP A 4 16.70 10.42 13.66
N LYS A 5 16.71 9.45 14.58
CA LYS A 5 15.92 8.22 14.48
C LYS A 5 14.42 8.51 14.43
N PHE A 6 13.89 9.36 15.31
CA PHE A 6 12.47 9.72 15.30
C PHE A 6 12.07 10.39 13.98
N LEU A 7 12.89 11.33 13.48
CA LEU A 7 12.62 12.01 12.21
C LEU A 7 12.76 11.04 11.02
N GLU A 8 13.71 10.13 11.05
CA GLU A 8 13.89 9.11 10.01
C GLU A 8 12.69 8.17 9.90
N GLU A 9 12.11 7.80 11.05
CA GLU A 9 10.99 6.84 11.15
C GLU A 9 9.62 7.51 11.02
N SER A 10 9.50 8.81 11.31
CA SER A 10 8.22 9.53 11.47
C SER A 10 7.27 9.45 10.28
N GLY A 11 7.78 9.35 9.06
CA GLY A 11 6.95 9.25 7.85
C GLY A 11 6.74 7.83 7.32
N ASP A 12 7.32 6.81 7.97
CA ASP A 12 7.36 5.46 7.41
C ASP A 12 5.97 4.80 7.33
N ASP A 13 5.18 4.87 8.38
CA ASP A 13 3.85 4.26 8.41
C ASP A 13 2.91 4.85 7.36
N VAL A 14 2.95 6.17 7.19
CA VAL A 14 2.14 6.85 6.16
C VAL A 14 2.65 6.51 4.77
N SER A 15 3.97 6.54 4.57
CA SER A 15 4.63 6.17 3.30
C SER A 15 4.30 4.73 2.89
N ASN A 16 4.20 3.82 3.86
CA ASN A 16 3.88 2.41 3.62
C ASN A 16 2.44 2.20 3.16
N ASP A 17 1.47 2.94 3.71
CA ASP A 17 0.09 2.91 3.23
C ASP A 17 0.03 3.27 1.74
N PHE A 18 0.80 4.29 1.32
CA PHE A 18 0.87 4.72 -0.08
C PHE A 18 1.61 3.73 -0.98
N SER A 19 2.69 3.13 -0.50
CA SER A 19 3.40 2.07 -1.24
C SER A 19 2.53 0.84 -1.46
N THR A 20 1.72 0.49 -0.46
CA THR A 20 0.74 -0.60 -0.55
C THR A 20 -0.35 -0.27 -1.57
N LEU A 21 -0.93 0.92 -1.49
CA LEU A 21 -1.92 1.37 -2.47
C LEU A 21 -1.35 1.35 -3.90
N GLU A 22 -0.13 1.86 -4.11
CA GLU A 22 0.52 1.83 -5.41
C GLU A 22 0.62 0.42 -5.98
N THR A 23 1.05 -0.53 -5.16
CA THR A 23 1.19 -1.93 -5.58
C THR A 23 -0.17 -2.53 -5.97
N LEU A 24 -1.22 -2.27 -5.17
CA LEU A 24 -2.59 -2.71 -5.46
C LEU A 24 -3.13 -2.12 -6.77
N LEU A 25 -2.90 -0.82 -7.00
CA LEU A 25 -3.32 -0.15 -8.24
C LEU A 25 -2.63 -0.74 -9.47
N LEU A 26 -1.32 -0.98 -9.39
CA LEU A 26 -0.55 -1.55 -10.50
C LEU A 26 -0.93 -3.00 -10.79
N ILE A 27 -1.24 -3.80 -9.77
CA ILE A 27 -1.76 -5.16 -9.94
C ILE A 27 -3.14 -5.11 -10.59
N TRP A 28 -4.04 -4.25 -10.12
CA TRP A 28 -5.36 -4.09 -10.72
C TRP A 28 -5.29 -3.73 -12.20
N MET A 29 -4.42 -2.75 -12.56
CA MET A 29 -4.15 -2.39 -13.95
C MET A 29 -3.67 -3.58 -14.77
N GLY A 30 -2.69 -4.32 -14.26
CA GLY A 30 -2.12 -5.48 -14.95
C GLY A 30 -3.13 -6.61 -15.17
N LEU A 31 -3.95 -6.92 -14.15
CA LEU A 31 -5.01 -7.92 -14.28
C LEU A 31 -6.08 -7.49 -15.28
N ARG A 32 -6.41 -6.20 -15.33
CA ARG A 32 -7.40 -5.70 -16.29
C ARG A 32 -6.88 -5.71 -17.72
N LEU A 33 -5.58 -5.40 -17.93
CA LEU A 33 -4.95 -5.52 -19.24
C LEU A 33 -4.98 -6.95 -19.77
N ARG A 34 -4.94 -7.96 -18.90
CA ARG A 34 -5.07 -9.36 -19.33
C ARG A 34 -6.40 -9.66 -20.02
N ASN A 35 -7.46 -8.96 -19.66
CA ASN A 35 -8.77 -9.13 -20.28
C ASN A 35 -8.82 -8.63 -21.74
N LEU A 36 -7.80 -7.88 -22.22
CA LEU A 36 -7.69 -7.54 -23.64
C LEU A 36 -7.47 -8.75 -24.55
N ALA A 37 -6.78 -9.79 -24.05
CA ALA A 37 -6.55 -11.01 -24.82
C ALA A 37 -7.83 -11.82 -25.07
N SER A 38 -8.93 -11.52 -24.40
CA SER A 38 -10.21 -12.22 -24.53
C SER A 38 -11.23 -11.50 -25.41
N LEU A 39 -10.88 -10.39 -26.05
CA LEU A 39 -11.71 -9.73 -27.03
C LEU A 39 -11.63 -10.47 -28.37
N GLU A 40 -12.77 -10.82 -28.97
CA GLU A 40 -12.81 -11.54 -30.25
C GLU A 40 -12.50 -10.59 -31.41
N ASP A 41 -13.17 -9.45 -31.45
CA ASP A 41 -12.87 -8.34 -32.37
C ASP A 41 -12.31 -7.15 -31.56
N ILE A 42 -11.00 -7.11 -31.47
CA ILE A 42 -10.34 -6.10 -30.64
C ILE A 42 -10.56 -4.69 -31.17
N GLU A 43 -10.71 -4.48 -32.47
CA GLU A 43 -10.89 -3.15 -33.05
C GLU A 43 -12.29 -2.63 -32.75
N GLU A 44 -13.32 -3.46 -32.85
CA GLU A 44 -14.70 -3.09 -32.56
C GLU A 44 -14.97 -2.99 -31.06
N GLU A 45 -14.46 -3.95 -30.27
CA GLU A 45 -14.78 -4.07 -28.84
C GLU A 45 -13.95 -3.17 -27.93
N TYR A 46 -12.70 -2.83 -28.31
CA TYR A 46 -11.78 -2.06 -27.47
C TYR A 46 -12.36 -0.75 -26.94
N PRO A 47 -13.04 0.11 -27.72
CA PRO A 47 -13.59 1.36 -27.20
C PRO A 47 -14.58 1.14 -26.04
N LYS A 48 -15.46 0.15 -26.17
CA LYS A 48 -16.45 -0.20 -25.12
C LYS A 48 -15.75 -0.78 -23.88
N TRP A 49 -14.82 -1.72 -24.10
CA TRP A 49 -14.02 -2.32 -23.04
C TRP A 49 -13.20 -1.24 -22.30
N LYS A 50 -12.48 -0.37 -23.01
CA LYS A 50 -11.68 0.71 -22.43
C LYS A 50 -12.51 1.65 -21.57
N ASN A 51 -13.66 2.09 -22.07
CA ASN A 51 -14.54 2.98 -21.32
C ASN A 51 -15.03 2.33 -20.02
N LYS A 52 -15.41 1.04 -20.05
CA LYS A 52 -15.79 0.27 -18.86
C LYS A 52 -14.62 0.13 -17.90
N ALA A 53 -13.47 -0.33 -18.38
CA ALA A 53 -12.27 -0.56 -17.57
C ALA A 53 -11.76 0.73 -16.91
N CYS A 54 -11.76 1.87 -17.64
CA CYS A 54 -11.35 3.16 -17.11
C CYS A 54 -12.32 3.64 -16.01
N ARG A 55 -13.64 3.52 -16.21
CA ARG A 55 -14.61 3.90 -15.18
C ARG A 55 -14.42 3.10 -13.89
N GLU A 56 -14.34 1.78 -13.99
CA GLU A 56 -14.13 0.89 -12.86
C GLU A 56 -12.80 1.19 -12.14
N PHE A 57 -11.73 1.44 -12.90
CA PHE A 57 -10.44 1.81 -12.34
C PHE A 57 -10.48 3.17 -11.62
N PHE A 58 -11.18 4.15 -12.17
CA PHE A 58 -11.28 5.48 -11.54
C PHE A 58 -12.06 5.44 -10.24
N GLU A 59 -13.08 4.60 -10.14
CA GLU A 59 -13.79 4.32 -8.89
C GLU A 59 -12.89 3.62 -7.87
N TYR A 60 -12.22 2.53 -8.29
CA TYR A 60 -11.31 1.77 -7.44
C TYR A 60 -10.15 2.64 -6.91
N SER A 61 -9.47 3.36 -7.80
CA SER A 61 -8.38 4.27 -7.42
C SER A 61 -8.88 5.38 -6.50
N GLY A 62 -10.04 5.97 -6.80
CA GLY A 62 -10.68 6.99 -5.99
C GLY A 62 -10.93 6.53 -4.56
N THR A 63 -11.51 5.34 -4.39
CA THR A 63 -11.76 4.71 -3.09
C THR A 63 -10.44 4.43 -2.35
N GLY A 64 -9.43 3.88 -3.04
CA GLY A 64 -8.11 3.63 -2.48
C GLY A 64 -7.44 4.90 -1.95
N PHE A 65 -7.41 5.97 -2.75
CA PHE A 65 -6.85 7.27 -2.34
C PHE A 65 -7.63 7.92 -1.18
N GLN A 66 -8.95 7.76 -1.12
CA GLN A 66 -9.74 8.24 0.02
C GLN A 66 -9.40 7.48 1.31
N LYS A 67 -9.26 6.15 1.24
CA LYS A 67 -8.88 5.31 2.40
C LYS A 67 -7.52 5.72 2.96
N VAL A 68 -6.48 5.80 2.11
CA VAL A 68 -5.13 6.19 2.59
C VAL A 68 -5.09 7.64 3.08
N LYS A 69 -5.82 8.56 2.46
CA LYS A 69 -5.95 9.94 2.95
C LYS A 69 -6.54 9.97 4.35
N LYS A 70 -7.63 9.25 4.61
CA LYS A 70 -8.27 9.17 5.92
C LYS A 70 -7.35 8.55 6.99
N SER A 71 -6.68 7.43 6.66
CA SER A 71 -5.67 6.80 7.53
C SER A 71 -4.53 7.76 7.86
N SER A 72 -4.00 8.44 6.84
CA SER A 72 -2.89 9.39 6.99
C SER A 72 -3.24 10.58 7.89
N GLN A 73 -4.49 11.06 7.87
CA GLN A 73 -4.91 12.19 8.72
C GLN A 73 -4.77 11.86 10.21
N SER A 74 -5.18 10.66 10.62
CA SER A 74 -5.03 10.21 12.00
C SER A 74 -3.56 10.01 12.38
N LYS A 75 -2.79 9.32 11.54
CA LYS A 75 -1.36 9.05 11.76
C LYS A 75 -0.55 10.34 11.86
N VAL A 76 -0.74 11.29 10.94
CA VAL A 76 -0.06 12.61 10.95
C VAL A 76 -0.36 13.39 12.22
N LYS A 77 -1.62 13.39 12.66
CA LYS A 77 -2.00 14.05 13.91
C LYS A 77 -1.25 13.47 15.11
N SER A 78 -1.17 12.15 15.21
CA SER A 78 -0.42 11.48 16.28
C SER A 78 1.07 11.81 16.21
N ILE A 79 1.70 11.61 15.05
CA ILE A 79 3.15 11.80 14.88
C ILE A 79 3.59 13.23 15.19
N ILE A 80 2.85 14.24 14.73
CA ILE A 80 3.16 15.64 15.01
C ILE A 80 2.97 15.94 16.50
N LYS A 81 1.92 15.41 17.13
CA LYS A 81 1.69 15.54 18.56
C LYS A 81 2.84 14.92 19.38
N ASP A 82 3.26 13.71 19.03
CA ASP A 82 4.37 13.03 19.68
C ASP A 82 5.67 13.81 19.53
N GLY A 83 5.93 14.35 18.33
CA GLY A 83 7.08 15.22 18.06
C GLY A 83 7.09 16.49 18.96
N ILE A 84 5.94 17.13 19.16
CA ILE A 84 5.83 18.28 20.07
C ILE A 84 6.04 17.87 21.53
N VAL A 85 5.44 16.78 21.98
CA VAL A 85 5.61 16.27 23.36
C VAL A 85 7.07 15.95 23.64
N LEU A 86 7.75 15.27 22.72
CA LEU A 86 9.19 15.00 22.81
C LEU A 86 10.00 16.29 22.84
N THR A 87 9.66 17.27 22.03
CA THR A 87 10.33 18.58 22.01
C THR A 87 10.19 19.30 23.35
N ILE A 88 8.98 19.36 23.91
CA ILE A 88 8.73 19.99 25.24
C ILE A 88 9.50 19.26 26.34
N SER A 89 9.48 17.92 26.34
CA SER A 89 10.23 17.14 27.31
C SER A 89 11.73 17.43 27.26
N ASN A 90 12.28 17.52 26.06
CA ASN A 90 13.71 17.80 25.86
C ASN A 90 14.08 19.25 26.31
N ILE A 91 13.27 20.24 25.94
CA ILE A 91 13.49 21.64 26.40
C ILE A 91 13.45 21.69 27.92
N SER A 92 12.41 21.12 28.54
CA SER A 92 12.26 21.11 29.99
C SER A 92 13.42 20.42 30.70
N SER A 93 13.90 19.27 30.15
CA SER A 93 15.06 18.57 30.74
C SER A 93 16.34 19.37 30.58
N ARG A 94 16.54 20.03 29.44
CA ARG A 94 17.70 20.88 29.18
C ARG A 94 17.78 22.09 30.09
N LEU A 95 16.65 22.80 30.27
CA LEU A 95 16.59 24.02 31.04
C LEU A 95 16.45 23.79 32.55
N LYS A 96 16.27 22.55 33.02
CA LYS A 96 16.03 22.24 34.43
C LYS A 96 17.10 22.78 35.38
N ASN A 97 18.35 22.78 34.95
CA ASN A 97 19.51 23.17 35.74
C ASN A 97 20.09 24.54 35.30
N THR A 98 19.29 25.36 34.62
CA THR A 98 19.67 26.69 34.16
C THR A 98 18.91 27.77 34.95
N ASP A 99 19.27 29.02 34.72
CA ASP A 99 18.62 30.19 35.26
C ASP A 99 17.22 30.49 34.66
N VAL A 100 16.85 29.79 33.61
CA VAL A 100 15.57 29.97 32.91
C VAL A 100 14.53 28.94 33.37
N GLN A 101 13.43 29.42 33.91
CA GLN A 101 12.31 28.59 34.36
C GLN A 101 11.38 28.26 33.16
N ALA A 102 11.23 26.97 32.83
CA ALA A 102 10.39 26.52 31.74
C ALA A 102 9.35 25.47 32.20
N SER A 103 8.12 25.94 32.47
CA SER A 103 7.01 25.07 32.85
C SER A 103 6.53 24.23 31.69
N LYS A 104 6.50 22.88 31.86
CA LYS A 104 5.95 21.97 30.86
C LYS A 104 4.51 22.28 30.51
N LYS A 105 3.69 22.66 31.49
CA LYS A 105 2.26 22.97 31.30
C LYS A 105 2.10 24.21 30.41
N ASP A 106 2.88 25.27 30.65
CA ASP A 106 2.80 26.48 29.85
C ASP A 106 3.33 26.25 28.42
N MET A 107 4.41 25.50 28.28
CA MET A 107 4.91 25.10 26.96
C MET A 107 3.87 24.29 26.19
N LEU A 108 3.16 23.35 26.84
CA LEU A 108 2.09 22.59 26.21
C LEU A 108 0.93 23.47 25.74
N ASN A 109 0.50 24.41 26.58
CA ASN A 109 -0.55 25.35 26.21
C ASN A 109 -0.15 26.21 25.01
N ARG A 110 1.07 26.75 25.00
CA ARG A 110 1.61 27.55 23.89
C ARG A 110 1.79 26.75 22.62
N SER A 111 2.08 25.43 22.73
CA SER A 111 2.31 24.55 21.56
C SER A 111 1.05 24.36 20.72
N ASN A 112 -0.15 24.51 21.26
CA ASN A 112 -1.42 24.22 20.58
C ASN A 112 -1.57 24.95 19.24
N LYS A 113 -1.15 26.21 19.15
CA LYS A 113 -1.20 26.98 17.90
C LYS A 113 -0.32 26.37 16.82
N ASN A 114 0.93 26.04 17.16
CA ASN A 114 1.88 25.44 16.24
C ASN A 114 1.47 24.01 15.87
N LEU A 115 1.00 23.24 16.85
CA LEU A 115 0.48 21.90 16.67
C LEU A 115 -0.66 21.86 15.64
N ASN A 116 -1.70 22.68 15.87
CA ASN A 116 -2.87 22.71 14.98
C ASN A 116 -2.50 23.17 13.56
N LYS A 117 -1.63 24.19 13.46
CA LYS A 117 -1.14 24.64 12.17
C LYS A 117 -0.32 23.58 11.47
N GLY A 118 0.64 22.96 12.12
CA GLY A 118 1.49 21.91 11.57
C GLY A 118 0.69 20.70 11.08
N ILE A 119 -0.32 20.28 11.86
CA ILE A 119 -1.24 19.20 11.45
C ILE A 119 -2.00 19.61 10.19
N LYS A 120 -2.59 20.80 10.16
CA LYS A 120 -3.37 21.29 9.02
C LYS A 120 -2.52 21.41 7.75
N ASP A 121 -1.33 21.99 7.86
CA ASP A 121 -0.42 22.19 6.73
C ASP A 121 0.06 20.84 6.16
N THR A 122 0.49 19.90 7.02
CA THR A 122 0.95 18.57 6.61
C THR A 122 -0.19 17.73 6.01
N GLN A 123 -1.39 17.77 6.59
CA GLN A 123 -2.55 17.08 6.02
C GLN A 123 -2.99 17.69 4.69
N GLY A 124 -2.84 19.01 4.53
CA GLY A 124 -3.06 19.72 3.27
C GLY A 124 -2.11 19.25 2.18
N GLU A 125 -0.83 19.12 2.49
CA GLU A 125 0.17 18.60 1.55
C GLU A 125 -0.13 17.16 1.12
N ILE A 126 -0.46 16.27 2.07
CA ILE A 126 -0.86 14.89 1.75
C ILE A 126 -2.11 14.85 0.87
N LYS A 127 -3.10 15.72 1.13
CA LYS A 127 -4.29 15.84 0.28
C LYS A 127 -3.91 16.23 -1.15
N ASN A 128 -3.00 17.17 -1.33
CA ASN A 128 -2.50 17.58 -2.63
C ASN A 128 -1.77 16.43 -3.34
N LEU A 129 -0.89 15.73 -2.63
CA LEU A 129 -0.20 14.55 -3.14
C LEU A 129 -1.18 13.44 -3.57
N CYS A 130 -2.23 13.16 -2.79
CA CYS A 130 -3.29 12.23 -3.18
C CYS A 130 -3.96 12.63 -4.49
N ASN A 131 -4.30 13.91 -4.65
CA ASN A 131 -4.97 14.41 -5.85
C ASN A 131 -4.07 14.30 -7.10
N ILE A 132 -2.80 14.69 -6.96
CA ILE A 132 -1.81 14.59 -8.04
C ILE A 132 -1.58 13.12 -8.41
N SER A 133 -1.32 12.27 -7.42
CA SER A 133 -1.07 10.84 -7.62
C SER A 133 -2.25 10.15 -8.30
N ARG A 134 -3.49 10.43 -7.88
CA ARG A 134 -4.69 9.89 -8.53
C ARG A 134 -4.79 10.28 -10.00
N LYS A 135 -4.54 11.56 -10.33
CA LYS A 135 -4.56 12.03 -11.73
C LYS A 135 -3.48 11.35 -12.56
N CYS A 136 -2.27 11.21 -12.01
CA CYS A 136 -1.17 10.53 -12.69
C CYS A 136 -1.47 9.06 -12.92
N THR A 137 -2.01 8.38 -11.90
CA THR A 137 -2.40 6.96 -11.95
C THR A 137 -3.46 6.71 -13.02
N ASN A 138 -4.51 7.52 -13.07
CA ASN A 138 -5.58 7.37 -14.05
C ASN A 138 -5.06 7.56 -15.49
N ARG A 139 -4.22 8.58 -15.73
CA ARG A 139 -3.58 8.78 -17.03
C ARG A 139 -2.65 7.63 -17.43
N GLN A 140 -1.93 7.08 -16.46
CA GLN A 140 -1.02 5.95 -16.69
C GLN A 140 -1.77 4.69 -17.10
N PHE A 141 -2.93 4.42 -16.50
CA PHE A 141 -3.79 3.30 -16.87
C PHE A 141 -4.32 3.45 -18.30
N ILE A 142 -4.89 4.61 -18.64
CA ILE A 142 -5.36 4.89 -20.01
C ILE A 142 -4.24 4.64 -21.02
N LYS A 143 -3.05 5.21 -20.76
CA LYS A 143 -1.89 5.04 -21.65
C LYS A 143 -1.46 3.58 -21.79
N ALA A 144 -1.50 2.79 -20.71
CA ALA A 144 -1.15 1.38 -20.75
C ALA A 144 -2.16 0.56 -21.56
N CYS A 145 -3.46 0.89 -21.49
CA CYS A 145 -4.50 0.29 -22.34
C CYS A 145 -4.25 0.59 -23.82
N ASP A 146 -4.03 1.86 -24.16
CA ASP A 146 -3.80 2.28 -25.55
C ASP A 146 -2.51 1.67 -26.14
N GLU A 147 -1.43 1.60 -25.34
CA GLU A 147 -0.17 0.97 -25.78
C GLU A 147 -0.33 -0.54 -26.02
N ALA A 148 -1.08 -1.24 -25.16
CA ALA A 148 -1.36 -2.67 -25.35
C ALA A 148 -2.20 -2.90 -26.61
N TYR A 149 -3.30 -2.15 -26.74
CA TYR A 149 -4.18 -2.20 -27.92
C TYR A 149 -3.42 -1.94 -29.22
N SER A 150 -2.68 -0.82 -29.31
CA SER A 150 -1.95 -0.45 -30.52
C SER A 150 -0.94 -1.51 -30.96
N ARG A 151 -0.33 -2.23 -30.02
CA ARG A 151 0.59 -3.32 -30.35
C ARG A 151 -0.14 -4.55 -30.88
N ILE A 152 -1.32 -4.86 -30.34
CA ILE A 152 -2.10 -6.01 -30.80
C ILE A 152 -2.60 -5.75 -32.23
N VAL A 153 -3.17 -4.58 -32.49
CA VAL A 153 -3.63 -4.18 -33.84
C VAL A 153 -2.47 -4.12 -34.84
N ALA A 154 -1.25 -3.76 -34.39
CA ALA A 154 -0.06 -3.83 -35.23
C ALA A 154 0.44 -5.26 -35.50
N GLY A 155 -0.33 -6.31 -35.17
CA GLY A 155 -0.03 -7.70 -35.45
C GLY A 155 0.84 -8.42 -34.43
N ASN A 156 1.11 -7.81 -33.26
CA ASN A 156 1.82 -8.52 -32.20
C ASN A 156 0.89 -9.53 -31.53
N ASN A 157 1.48 -10.65 -31.11
CA ASN A 157 0.76 -11.62 -30.25
C ASN A 157 0.20 -10.91 -29.00
N ALA A 158 -1.09 -11.07 -28.73
CA ALA A 158 -1.82 -10.37 -27.69
C ALA A 158 -1.19 -10.59 -26.29
N ASP A 159 -0.87 -11.83 -25.93
CA ASP A 159 -0.26 -12.15 -24.64
C ASP A 159 1.09 -11.42 -24.46
N LYS A 160 1.95 -11.43 -25.50
CA LYS A 160 3.25 -10.75 -25.44
C LYS A 160 3.11 -9.23 -25.36
N ALA A 161 2.15 -8.65 -26.07
CA ALA A 161 1.88 -7.20 -26.02
C ALA A 161 1.41 -6.79 -24.62
N ILE A 162 0.49 -7.56 -24.03
CA ILE A 162 -0.03 -7.36 -22.68
C ILE A 162 1.07 -7.54 -21.62
N GLU A 163 1.82 -8.63 -21.68
CA GLU A 163 2.96 -8.85 -20.77
C GLU A 163 3.97 -7.72 -20.82
N SER A 164 4.29 -7.23 -22.01
CA SER A 164 5.19 -6.08 -22.19
C SER A 164 4.64 -4.82 -21.49
N SER A 165 3.33 -4.57 -21.59
CA SER A 165 2.67 -3.43 -20.95
C SER A 165 2.65 -3.56 -19.42
N ILE A 166 2.39 -4.76 -18.89
CA ILE A 166 2.44 -5.05 -17.45
C ILE A 166 3.87 -4.87 -16.92
N ARG A 167 4.90 -5.36 -17.64
CA ARG A 167 6.30 -5.16 -17.28
C ARG A 167 6.65 -3.67 -17.25
N LYS A 168 6.20 -2.89 -18.22
CA LYS A 168 6.43 -1.44 -18.28
C LYS A 168 5.76 -0.72 -17.10
N LEU A 169 4.52 -1.07 -16.77
CA LEU A 169 3.82 -0.55 -15.59
C LEU A 169 4.60 -0.86 -14.29
N SER A 170 5.02 -2.11 -14.12
CA SER A 170 5.77 -2.53 -12.94
C SER A 170 7.13 -1.84 -12.80
N GLN A 171 7.77 -1.49 -13.92
CA GLN A 171 9.06 -0.79 -13.94
C GLN A 171 8.95 0.66 -13.52
N LYS A 172 7.95 1.36 -14.04
CA LYS A 172 7.76 2.80 -13.77
C LYS A 172 7.20 3.08 -12.39
N GLY A 173 6.36 2.18 -11.85
CA GLY A 173 5.57 2.49 -10.68
C GLY A 173 4.58 3.62 -10.97
N ILE A 174 4.04 4.26 -9.93
CA ILE A 174 3.24 5.48 -10.05
C ILE A 174 4.15 6.68 -9.85
N GLU A 175 4.44 7.36 -10.94
CA GLU A 175 5.25 8.56 -10.94
C GLU A 175 4.40 9.77 -10.56
N VAL A 176 4.83 10.50 -9.54
CA VAL A 176 4.25 11.78 -9.14
C VAL A 176 5.13 12.89 -9.68
N VAL A 177 4.57 13.72 -10.55
CA VAL A 177 5.26 14.92 -11.02
C VAL A 177 5.15 15.97 -9.91
N GLY A 178 6.29 16.31 -9.31
CA GLY A 178 6.38 17.36 -8.29
C GLY A 178 6.28 18.76 -8.89
N TYR A 179 6.27 19.77 -8.01
CA TYR A 179 6.23 21.20 -8.40
C TYR A 179 7.50 21.69 -9.15
N THR A 180 8.53 20.86 -9.26
CA THR A 180 9.86 21.22 -9.80
C THR A 180 10.29 20.32 -10.97
N ASP A 181 9.36 19.85 -11.79
CA ASP A 181 9.60 18.94 -12.94
C ASP A 181 10.34 17.63 -12.64
N HIS A 182 10.66 17.38 -11.37
CA HIS A 182 11.25 16.12 -10.94
C HIS A 182 10.17 15.09 -10.63
N THR A 183 10.25 13.95 -11.29
CA THR A 183 9.45 12.79 -10.95
C THR A 183 9.96 12.15 -9.65
N THR A 184 9.06 11.84 -8.75
CA THR A 184 9.35 11.12 -7.50
C THR A 184 8.33 10.02 -7.30
N SER A 185 8.70 8.96 -6.58
CA SER A 185 7.71 7.94 -6.20
C SER A 185 6.75 8.51 -5.16
N MET A 186 5.50 8.03 -5.22
CA MET A 186 4.42 8.49 -4.35
C MET A 186 4.76 8.31 -2.85
N ASP A 187 5.32 7.16 -2.50
CA ASP A 187 5.75 6.84 -1.13
C ASP A 187 6.86 7.78 -0.62
N ALA A 188 7.82 8.12 -1.48
CA ALA A 188 8.89 9.04 -1.13
C ALA A 188 8.41 10.49 -0.94
N ALA A 189 7.48 10.94 -1.80
CA ALA A 189 6.88 12.28 -1.69
C ALA A 189 6.11 12.42 -0.36
N VAL A 190 5.30 11.43 -0.02
CA VAL A 190 4.52 11.41 1.22
C VAL A 190 5.42 11.33 2.45
N LYS A 191 6.43 10.47 2.46
CA LYS A 191 7.40 10.40 3.57
C LYS A 191 8.04 11.76 3.80
N ARG A 192 8.52 12.42 2.74
CA ARG A 192 9.13 13.75 2.82
C ARG A 192 8.16 14.78 3.40
N ALA A 193 6.90 14.78 2.98
CA ALA A 193 5.89 15.71 3.49
C ALA A 193 5.67 15.54 5.00
N VAL A 194 5.53 14.29 5.48
CA VAL A 194 5.33 14.01 6.91
C VAL A 194 6.57 14.37 7.72
N THR A 195 7.75 13.90 7.34
CA THR A 195 9.01 14.15 8.06
C THR A 195 9.31 15.65 8.14
N SER A 196 9.14 16.39 7.03
CA SER A 196 9.34 17.84 7.01
C SER A 196 8.30 18.55 7.86
N GLY A 197 7.01 18.14 7.80
CA GLY A 197 5.95 18.72 8.60
C GLY A 197 6.17 18.58 10.11
N VAL A 198 6.62 17.41 10.55
CA VAL A 198 6.97 17.14 11.95
C VAL A 198 8.13 18.03 12.40
N ASN A 199 9.23 18.04 11.61
CA ASN A 199 10.42 18.82 11.97
C ASN A 199 10.13 20.32 11.98
N GLN A 200 9.47 20.86 10.95
CA GLN A 200 9.10 22.28 10.88
C GLN A 200 8.17 22.71 12.00
N THR A 201 7.20 21.85 12.39
CA THR A 201 6.30 22.15 13.50
C THR A 201 7.07 22.26 14.81
N SER A 202 7.98 21.30 15.06
CA SER A 202 8.85 21.30 16.24
C SER A 202 9.78 22.53 16.28
N LEU A 203 10.45 22.84 15.17
CA LEU A 203 11.37 23.97 15.05
C LEU A 203 10.65 25.32 15.25
N LYS A 204 9.45 25.44 14.69
CA LYS A 204 8.64 26.64 14.87
C LYS A 204 8.22 26.82 16.32
N PHE A 205 7.76 25.75 16.97
CA PHE A 205 7.45 25.79 18.40
C PHE A 205 8.68 26.20 19.22
N LYS A 206 9.87 25.62 18.93
CA LYS A 206 11.11 26.01 19.61
C LYS A 206 11.44 27.50 19.44
N MET A 207 11.29 28.00 18.20
CA MET A 207 11.53 29.42 17.92
C MET A 207 10.60 30.36 18.72
N ASP A 208 9.31 30.02 18.76
CA ASP A 208 8.32 30.78 19.53
C ASP A 208 8.62 30.65 21.04
N ASN A 209 9.03 29.49 21.52
CA ASN A 209 9.39 29.27 22.92
C ASN A 209 10.67 30.01 23.32
N CYS A 210 11.70 30.10 22.47
CA CYS A 210 12.87 30.92 22.71
C CYS A 210 12.49 32.40 22.93
N LYS A 211 11.58 32.92 22.11
CA LYS A 211 11.09 34.30 22.24
C LYS A 211 10.39 34.54 23.57
N GLU A 212 9.52 33.63 24.00
CA GLU A 212 8.79 33.71 25.27
C GLU A 212 9.69 33.60 26.50
N LEU A 213 10.74 32.81 26.40
CA LEU A 213 11.71 32.61 27.48
C LEU A 213 12.85 33.65 27.47
N GLY A 214 12.83 34.64 26.56
CA GLY A 214 13.90 35.62 26.41
C GLY A 214 15.24 35.06 25.93
N ILE A 215 15.24 33.86 25.36
CA ILE A 215 16.46 33.18 24.86
C ILE A 215 16.82 33.73 23.48
N ASN A 216 18.01 34.32 23.38
CA ASN A 216 18.52 34.92 22.15
C ASN A 216 19.61 34.06 21.46
N ILE A 217 20.20 33.10 22.15
CA ILE A 217 21.28 32.30 21.64
C ILE A 217 20.82 30.84 21.47
N VAL A 218 21.19 30.22 20.34
CA VAL A 218 20.90 28.83 20.07
C VAL A 218 22.12 28.12 19.50
N LYS A 219 22.24 26.83 19.78
CA LYS A 219 23.25 25.95 19.16
C LYS A 219 22.54 24.99 18.20
N THR A 220 23.03 24.86 16.96
CA THR A 220 22.54 23.88 16.00
C THR A 220 22.98 22.47 16.36
N SER A 221 22.17 21.47 16.02
CA SER A 221 22.57 20.08 16.17
C SER A 221 23.62 19.69 15.13
N SER A 222 24.40 18.66 15.45
CA SER A 222 25.32 18.01 14.53
C SER A 222 25.00 16.51 14.39
N HIS A 223 25.26 15.95 13.25
CA HIS A 223 25.22 14.52 13.00
C HIS A 223 26.10 14.15 11.80
N GLY A 224 26.68 12.95 11.80
CA GLY A 224 27.42 12.44 10.66
C GLY A 224 26.56 12.20 9.43
N GLY A 225 27.16 12.29 8.24
CA GLY A 225 26.45 12.14 6.97
C GLY A 225 25.47 13.26 6.66
N ALA A 226 25.70 14.44 7.21
CA ALA A 226 24.94 15.63 6.89
C ALA A 226 25.24 16.10 5.45
N ARG A 227 24.23 16.67 4.81
CA ARG A 227 24.35 17.25 3.47
C ARG A 227 25.49 18.30 3.45
N PRO A 228 26.35 18.35 2.42
CA PRO A 228 27.49 19.27 2.39
C PRO A 228 27.15 20.74 2.67
N SER A 229 26.02 21.25 2.15
CA SER A 229 25.53 22.62 2.42
C SER A 229 25.11 22.85 3.87
N HIS A 230 24.97 21.82 4.69
CA HIS A 230 24.61 21.93 6.10
C HIS A 230 25.79 21.82 7.07
N GLN A 231 26.95 21.41 6.59
CA GLN A 231 28.14 21.21 7.41
C GLN A 231 28.62 22.50 8.08
N GLU A 232 28.59 23.60 7.35
CA GLU A 232 29.20 24.86 7.77
C GLU A 232 28.60 25.43 9.06
N TRP A 233 27.39 25.08 9.38
CA TRP A 233 26.67 25.61 10.54
C TRP A 233 26.33 24.55 11.61
N GLN A 234 26.70 23.28 11.43
CA GLN A 234 26.50 22.23 12.46
C GLN A 234 27.28 22.52 13.73
N GLY A 235 26.69 22.27 14.90
CA GLY A 235 27.33 22.37 16.21
C GLY A 235 27.72 23.79 16.63
N LYS A 236 27.35 24.82 15.84
CA LYS A 236 27.74 26.22 16.10
C LYS A 236 26.65 27.00 16.82
N LEU A 237 27.08 28.10 17.46
CA LEU A 237 26.23 29.05 18.15
C LEU A 237 25.78 30.19 17.22
N PHE A 238 24.54 30.62 17.38
CA PHE A 238 23.91 31.69 16.60
C PHE A 238 23.02 32.56 17.48
N TYR A 239 22.89 33.85 17.13
CA TYR A 239 21.85 34.70 17.73
C TYR A 239 20.56 34.65 16.90
N LEU A 240 19.42 34.81 17.58
CA LEU A 240 18.09 34.79 16.97
C LEU A 240 17.60 36.15 16.53
N HIS A 241 17.61 37.14 17.46
CA HIS A 241 16.99 38.44 17.27
C HIS A 241 17.97 39.58 17.47
N THR A 242 18.63 39.65 18.61
CA THR A 242 19.55 40.72 18.98
C THR A 242 20.98 40.33 18.64
N PRO A 243 21.71 41.13 17.86
CA PRO A 243 23.10 40.82 17.52
C PRO A 243 23.98 40.58 18.74
N VAL A 244 24.76 39.51 18.70
CA VAL A 244 25.76 39.17 19.72
C VAL A 244 27.13 39.19 19.05
N LYS A 245 28.10 39.87 19.62
CA LYS A 245 29.47 39.99 19.08
C LYS A 245 30.07 38.59 18.93
N GLY A 246 30.61 38.29 17.74
CA GLY A 246 31.24 37.01 17.42
C GLY A 246 30.25 35.94 16.95
N LEU A 247 28.93 36.12 17.00
CA LEU A 247 27.94 35.20 16.50
C LEU A 247 27.29 35.69 15.20
N GLN A 248 26.91 34.75 14.34
CA GLN A 248 26.11 35.02 13.14
C GLN A 248 24.61 34.95 13.44
N ASN A 249 23.79 35.58 12.58
CA ASN A 249 22.34 35.44 12.67
C ASN A 249 21.90 34.04 12.25
N PHE A 250 21.12 33.36 13.08
CA PHE A 250 20.64 32.01 12.87
C PHE A 250 19.97 31.81 11.51
N LYS A 251 18.99 32.65 11.17
CA LYS A 251 18.24 32.48 9.91
C LYS A 251 19.11 32.69 8.68
N LYS A 252 20.02 33.67 8.72
CA LYS A 252 20.91 33.97 7.61
C LYS A 252 21.92 32.85 7.38
N ALA A 253 22.55 32.35 8.44
CA ALA A 253 23.59 31.34 8.37
C ALA A 253 23.07 29.96 8.02
N THR A 254 21.92 29.56 8.60
CA THR A 254 21.37 28.20 8.43
C THR A 254 20.36 28.09 7.30
N GLY A 255 19.94 29.19 6.70
CA GLY A 255 18.84 29.20 5.73
C GLY A 255 17.49 28.78 6.31
N TYR A 256 17.29 28.91 7.63
CA TYR A 256 16.02 28.52 8.28
C TYR A 256 14.82 29.18 7.59
N GLY A 257 13.83 28.37 7.20
CA GLY A 257 12.65 28.79 6.44
C GLY A 257 12.76 28.59 4.92
N ARG A 258 13.94 28.20 4.42
CA ARG A 258 14.15 27.82 3.00
C ARG A 258 14.03 26.31 2.83
N VAL A 259 13.72 25.88 1.60
CA VAL A 259 13.58 24.44 1.26
C VAL A 259 14.91 23.69 1.42
N ASP A 260 16.03 24.35 1.18
CA ASP A 260 17.39 23.82 1.23
C ASP A 260 18.12 24.07 2.57
N GLY A 261 17.53 24.83 3.48
CA GLY A 261 18.09 25.21 4.76
C GLY A 261 17.69 24.29 5.93
N LEU A 262 18.00 24.73 7.15
CA LEU A 262 17.63 24.04 8.39
C LEU A 262 16.12 23.90 8.49
N GLY A 263 15.64 22.67 8.71
CA GLY A 263 14.20 22.35 8.72
C GLY A 263 13.55 22.25 7.33
N GLY A 264 14.33 22.41 6.25
CA GLY A 264 13.87 22.23 4.89
C GLY A 264 13.66 20.75 4.50
N ALA A 265 13.60 20.47 3.20
CA ALA A 265 13.30 19.13 2.68
C ALA A 265 14.32 18.09 3.13
N ASN A 266 13.86 17.04 3.79
CA ASN A 266 14.67 15.95 4.34
C ASN A 266 15.77 16.40 5.34
N CYS A 267 15.70 17.62 5.87
CA CYS A 267 16.61 18.06 6.90
C CYS A 267 16.25 17.38 8.24
N ARG A 268 17.27 16.83 8.92
CA ARG A 268 17.14 16.21 10.26
C ARG A 268 17.70 17.10 11.37
N HIS A 269 18.29 18.23 11.00
CA HIS A 269 18.84 19.16 11.98
C HIS A 269 17.75 19.86 12.78
N SER A 270 18.12 20.19 14.03
CA SER A 270 17.37 20.99 14.96
C SER A 270 18.32 22.00 15.62
N PHE A 271 17.84 22.72 16.61
CA PHE A 271 18.67 23.57 17.46
C PHE A 271 18.21 23.41 18.91
N TYR A 272 19.05 23.84 19.86
CA TYR A 272 18.70 23.94 21.27
C TYR A 272 19.00 25.31 21.81
N GLU A 273 18.24 25.60 22.79
CA GLU A 273 18.24 26.84 23.57
C GLU A 273 19.57 26.95 24.32
N VAL A 274 20.20 28.13 24.34
CA VAL A 274 21.39 28.44 25.13
C VAL A 274 21.05 29.69 25.96
N THR A 275 21.13 29.56 27.27
CA THR A 275 20.86 30.71 28.17
C THR A 275 22.03 31.70 28.17
N ASP A 276 21.76 32.93 28.54
CA ASP A 276 22.80 33.95 28.68
C ASP A 276 23.88 33.56 29.71
N TYR A 277 23.45 32.87 30.77
CA TYR A 277 24.37 32.36 31.79
C TYR A 277 25.30 31.30 31.18
N GLU A 278 24.78 30.31 30.45
CA GLU A 278 25.59 29.27 29.81
C GLU A 278 26.59 29.87 28.81
N TYR A 279 26.14 30.83 28.00
CA TYR A 279 27.00 31.48 27.02
C TYR A 279 28.12 32.30 27.65
N LYS A 280 27.80 33.15 28.64
CA LYS A 280 28.78 34.00 29.32
C LYS A 280 29.82 33.23 30.12
N ASN A 281 29.46 32.05 30.61
CA ASN A 281 30.36 31.17 31.37
C ASN A 281 31.02 30.08 30.53
N ASN A 282 30.90 30.11 29.19
CA ASN A 282 31.45 29.11 28.28
C ASN A 282 31.07 27.67 28.64
N LEU A 283 29.81 27.45 29.08
CA LEU A 283 29.32 26.12 29.48
C LEU A 283 28.78 25.28 28.30
N VAL A 284 28.83 25.82 27.09
CA VAL A 284 28.33 25.16 25.90
C VAL A 284 29.50 24.80 24.97
N ASP A 285 29.82 23.55 24.87
CA ASP A 285 30.84 23.07 23.93
C ASP A 285 30.41 23.34 22.48
N THR A 286 31.30 23.93 21.69
CA THR A 286 31.17 23.99 20.24
C THR A 286 31.94 22.81 19.67
N GLU A 287 31.27 21.97 18.89
CA GLU A 287 31.93 20.83 18.23
C GLU A 287 32.65 21.32 16.98
N GLU A 288 33.97 21.06 16.90
CA GLU A 288 34.65 21.10 15.62
C GLU A 288 34.21 19.89 14.80
N PHE A 289 33.58 20.14 13.68
CA PHE A 289 33.04 19.10 12.82
C PHE A 289 34.05 18.76 11.72
N ASP A 290 34.53 17.51 11.71
CA ASP A 290 35.41 17.03 10.65
C ASP A 290 34.66 16.94 9.32
N LYS A 291 34.96 17.90 8.45
CA LYS A 291 34.31 18.06 7.16
C LYS A 291 34.57 16.86 6.24
N ASN A 292 35.82 16.38 6.16
CA ASN A 292 36.18 15.29 5.28
C ASN A 292 35.46 14.00 5.69
N ARG A 293 35.47 13.70 6.98
CA ARG A 293 34.75 12.55 7.54
C ARG A 293 33.24 12.60 7.24
N ASN A 294 32.65 13.78 7.32
CA ASN A 294 31.22 13.93 7.02
C ASN A 294 30.91 13.74 5.54
N ASP A 295 31.74 14.27 4.66
CA ASP A 295 31.57 14.12 3.21
C ASP A 295 31.66 12.64 2.82
N ASP A 296 32.69 11.93 3.29
CA ASP A 296 32.86 10.50 3.05
C ASP A 296 31.65 9.69 3.56
N GLN A 297 31.21 9.97 4.80
CA GLN A 297 30.03 9.31 5.34
C GLN A 297 28.77 9.61 4.52
N TYR A 298 28.58 10.85 4.09
CA TYR A 298 27.43 11.24 3.28
C TYR A 298 27.40 10.49 1.94
N GLU A 299 28.54 10.42 1.24
CA GLU A 299 28.64 9.70 -0.03
C GLU A 299 28.35 8.19 0.14
N LEU A 300 28.92 7.57 1.17
CA LEU A 300 28.69 6.16 1.46
C LEU A 300 27.21 5.89 1.78
N GLU A 301 26.57 6.74 2.60
CA GLU A 301 25.15 6.63 2.89
C GLU A 301 24.25 6.81 1.64
N GLN A 302 24.59 7.78 0.74
CA GLN A 302 23.83 7.95 -0.50
C GLN A 302 23.94 6.72 -1.41
N LYS A 303 25.13 6.11 -1.50
CA LYS A 303 25.37 4.90 -2.29
C LYS A 303 24.65 3.69 -1.70
N GLN A 304 24.65 3.53 -0.37
CA GLN A 304 23.84 2.49 0.28
C GLN A 304 22.35 2.67 -0.01
N ARG A 305 21.82 3.91 0.11
CA ARG A 305 20.42 4.24 -0.21
C ARG A 305 20.08 3.95 -1.67
N TYR A 306 21.05 4.13 -2.58
CA TYR A 306 20.87 3.75 -3.99
C TYR A 306 20.65 2.24 -4.13
N TYR A 307 21.49 1.40 -3.53
CA TYR A 307 21.31 -0.05 -3.56
C TYR A 307 19.96 -0.49 -2.97
N GLU A 308 19.58 0.11 -1.86
CA GLU A 308 18.30 -0.19 -1.19
C GLU A 308 17.09 0.19 -2.06
N ARG A 309 17.16 1.32 -2.78
CA ARG A 309 16.13 1.70 -3.76
C ARG A 309 16.04 0.69 -4.90
N GLN A 310 17.17 0.18 -5.40
CA GLN A 310 17.18 -0.86 -6.42
C GLN A 310 16.50 -2.15 -5.92
N ILE A 311 16.88 -2.63 -4.74
CA ILE A 311 16.27 -3.83 -4.13
C ILE A 311 14.75 -3.67 -4.00
N ARG A 312 14.27 -2.54 -3.47
CA ARG A 312 12.83 -2.26 -3.36
C ARG A 312 12.13 -2.27 -4.71
N SER A 313 12.71 -1.58 -5.69
CA SER A 313 12.15 -1.50 -7.03
C SER A 313 12.01 -2.88 -7.66
N TRP A 314 13.03 -3.72 -7.58
CA TRP A 314 12.98 -5.08 -8.12
C TRP A 314 12.01 -5.99 -7.36
N LYS A 315 11.92 -5.88 -6.03
CA LYS A 315 10.92 -6.60 -5.23
C LYS A 315 9.49 -6.20 -5.61
N LYS A 316 9.22 -4.90 -5.75
CA LYS A 316 7.90 -4.39 -6.18
C LYS A 316 7.53 -4.92 -7.57
N ARG A 317 8.48 -4.87 -8.54
CA ARG A 317 8.27 -5.43 -9.90
C ARG A 317 7.93 -6.91 -9.84
N LYS A 318 8.74 -7.69 -9.13
CA LYS A 318 8.50 -9.14 -8.97
C LYS A 318 7.09 -9.40 -8.45
N ASN A 319 6.69 -8.72 -7.40
CA ASN A 319 5.39 -8.92 -6.78
C ASN A 319 4.23 -8.61 -7.76
N ILE A 320 4.32 -7.51 -8.51
CA ILE A 320 3.31 -7.15 -9.51
C ILE A 320 3.25 -8.19 -10.62
N LEU A 321 4.41 -8.65 -11.12
CA LEU A 321 4.46 -9.65 -12.17
C LEU A 321 3.88 -11.00 -11.71
N ASP A 322 4.26 -11.45 -10.51
CA ASP A 322 3.73 -12.69 -9.92
C ASP A 322 2.20 -12.66 -9.83
N GLU A 323 1.63 -11.57 -9.30
CA GLU A 323 0.18 -11.42 -9.15
C GLU A 323 -0.55 -11.30 -10.51
N CYS A 324 0.11 -10.68 -11.49
CA CYS A 324 -0.42 -10.62 -12.86
C CYS A 324 -0.13 -11.88 -13.66
N GLY A 325 0.49 -12.88 -13.06
CA GLY A 325 0.81 -14.13 -13.72
C GLY A 325 1.82 -14.01 -14.86
N VAL A 326 2.77 -13.07 -14.76
CA VAL A 326 3.88 -12.88 -15.70
C VAL A 326 5.15 -13.45 -15.10
N ASP A 327 5.99 -14.12 -15.90
CA ASP A 327 7.27 -14.64 -15.42
C ASP A 327 8.13 -13.55 -14.76
N SER A 328 8.61 -13.82 -13.55
CA SER A 328 9.41 -12.89 -12.73
C SER A 328 10.80 -13.40 -12.37
N THR A 329 11.27 -14.45 -13.07
CA THR A 329 12.58 -15.09 -12.82
C THR A 329 13.72 -14.08 -12.92
N LYS A 330 13.67 -13.18 -13.92
CA LYS A 330 14.64 -12.09 -14.08
C LYS A 330 14.68 -11.16 -12.86
N GLU A 331 13.51 -10.79 -12.36
CA GLU A 331 13.37 -9.90 -11.21
C GLU A 331 13.92 -10.57 -9.93
N ALA A 332 13.64 -11.86 -9.73
CA ALA A 332 14.18 -12.64 -8.62
C ALA A 332 15.71 -12.69 -8.64
N LYS A 333 16.32 -12.90 -9.83
CA LYS A 333 17.78 -12.86 -10.00
C LYS A 333 18.33 -11.49 -9.67
N LYS A 334 17.71 -10.40 -10.16
CA LYS A 334 18.14 -9.03 -9.91
C LYS A 334 18.05 -8.64 -8.44
N ILE A 335 17.05 -9.12 -7.70
CA ILE A 335 16.97 -8.88 -6.25
C ILE A 335 18.20 -9.44 -5.54
N ARG A 336 18.60 -10.68 -5.85
CA ARG A 336 19.80 -11.32 -5.25
C ARG A 336 21.06 -10.54 -5.61
N GLU A 337 21.27 -10.23 -6.88
CA GLU A 337 22.43 -9.46 -7.34
C GLU A 337 22.58 -8.11 -6.60
N TRP A 338 21.48 -7.40 -6.36
CA TRP A 338 21.53 -6.11 -5.66
C TRP A 338 21.71 -6.28 -4.14
N GLN A 339 21.16 -7.34 -3.56
CA GLN A 339 21.39 -7.67 -2.15
C GLN A 339 22.85 -8.00 -1.88
N ASP A 340 23.47 -8.79 -2.75
CA ASP A 340 24.88 -9.16 -2.66
C ASP A 340 25.79 -7.93 -2.80
N LYS A 341 25.55 -7.11 -3.85
CA LYS A 341 26.26 -5.83 -4.05
C LYS A 341 26.18 -4.92 -2.82
N ARG A 342 24.98 -4.78 -2.24
CA ARG A 342 24.81 -3.97 -1.03
C ARG A 342 25.59 -4.55 0.15
N SER A 343 25.51 -5.86 0.36
CA SER A 343 26.18 -6.52 1.49
C SER A 343 27.70 -6.40 1.40
N GLN A 344 28.25 -6.61 0.21
CA GLN A 344 29.67 -6.43 -0.06
C GLN A 344 30.09 -4.98 0.15
N PHE A 345 29.35 -4.03 -0.42
CA PHE A 345 29.62 -2.61 -0.28
C PHE A 345 29.64 -2.16 1.19
N ILE A 346 28.65 -2.57 2.01
CA ILE A 346 28.61 -2.22 3.44
C ILE A 346 29.85 -2.78 4.17
N LYS A 347 30.22 -4.03 3.88
CA LYS A 347 31.38 -4.67 4.51
C LYS A 347 32.67 -3.93 4.17
N GLU A 348 32.93 -3.69 2.90
CA GLU A 348 34.14 -3.02 2.41
C GLU A 348 34.22 -1.57 2.91
N SER A 349 33.11 -0.82 2.80
CA SER A 349 33.05 0.56 3.24
C SER A 349 33.26 0.73 4.73
N ASN A 350 32.70 -0.15 5.57
CA ASN A 350 32.89 -0.09 7.01
C ASN A 350 34.37 -0.36 7.39
N ILE A 351 35.03 -1.32 6.71
CA ILE A 351 36.48 -1.60 6.93
C ILE A 351 37.31 -0.38 6.55
N GLN A 352 37.06 0.19 5.35
CA GLN A 352 37.81 1.34 4.86
C GLN A 352 37.62 2.57 5.75
N PHE A 353 36.38 2.89 6.10
CA PHE A 353 36.04 4.05 6.94
C PHE A 353 36.63 3.95 8.35
N LYS A 354 36.64 2.73 8.93
CA LYS A 354 37.33 2.48 10.19
C LYS A 354 38.82 2.76 10.09
N LYS A 355 39.48 2.33 9.00
CA LYS A 355 40.91 2.56 8.77
C LYS A 355 41.21 4.06 8.64
N GLU A 356 40.37 4.82 7.97
CA GLU A 356 40.58 6.24 7.67
C GLU A 356 40.17 7.17 8.82
N HIS A 357 39.07 6.87 9.50
CA HIS A 357 38.46 7.76 10.49
C HIS A 357 38.35 7.16 11.91
N GLY A 358 38.76 5.91 12.13
CA GLY A 358 38.69 5.24 13.42
C GLY A 358 37.27 4.88 13.90
N ILE A 359 36.24 4.99 13.05
CA ILE A 359 34.84 4.77 13.40
C ILE A 359 34.35 3.44 12.85
N ASP A 360 33.80 2.62 13.75
CA ASP A 360 33.19 1.34 13.39
C ASP A 360 31.77 1.47 12.89
N ASN A 361 31.41 0.62 11.92
CA ASN A 361 30.02 0.42 11.47
C ASN A 361 29.29 1.71 11.05
N VAL A 362 29.98 2.58 10.30
CA VAL A 362 29.40 3.81 9.75
C VAL A 362 28.15 3.53 8.92
N LEU A 363 28.15 2.45 8.15
CA LEU A 363 26.99 1.96 7.44
C LEU A 363 26.30 0.85 8.20
N LYS A 364 24.98 0.95 8.34
CA LYS A 364 24.12 -0.06 8.97
C LYS A 364 23.79 -1.16 7.98
N LYS A 365 23.49 -2.37 8.47
CA LYS A 365 23.06 -3.52 7.64
C LYS A 365 21.86 -3.20 6.72
N ALA A 366 20.96 -2.35 7.16
CA ALA A 366 19.88 -1.75 6.37
C ALA A 366 19.37 -0.50 7.09
N TYR A 367 18.95 0.52 6.33
CA TYR A 367 18.20 1.65 6.89
C TYR A 367 16.82 1.18 7.38
N THR A 368 16.29 1.88 8.39
CA THR A 368 14.99 1.56 8.99
C THR A 368 13.89 1.49 7.93
N ARG A 369 13.87 2.45 7.00
CA ARG A 369 12.92 2.48 5.89
C ARG A 369 12.97 1.21 5.04
N GLU A 370 14.17 0.73 4.68
CA GLU A 370 14.33 -0.49 3.89
C GLU A 370 13.79 -1.72 4.64
N LYS A 371 14.07 -1.80 5.95
CA LYS A 371 13.51 -2.87 6.80
C LYS A 371 12.00 -2.83 6.84
N VAL A 372 11.39 -1.66 7.02
CA VAL A 372 9.94 -1.48 7.12
C VAL A 372 9.27 -1.78 5.78
N VAL A 373 9.77 -1.24 4.67
CA VAL A 373 9.20 -1.50 3.34
C VAL A 373 9.31 -2.97 2.97
N ASN A 374 10.45 -3.61 3.21
CA ASN A 374 10.59 -5.05 2.98
C ASN A 374 9.63 -5.86 3.86
N LYS A 375 9.50 -5.50 5.14
CA LYS A 375 8.54 -6.14 6.04
C LYS A 375 7.11 -6.02 5.54
N ASN A 376 6.71 -4.88 5.04
CA ASN A 376 5.36 -4.65 4.53
C ASN A 376 5.12 -5.41 3.22
N ILE A 377 6.08 -5.37 2.28
CA ILE A 377 6.03 -6.18 1.07
C ILE A 377 5.92 -7.66 1.44
N ASP A 378 6.78 -8.15 2.35
CA ASP A 378 6.73 -9.53 2.81
C ASP A 378 5.41 -9.86 3.52
N GLN A 379 4.80 -8.90 4.25
CA GLN A 379 3.52 -9.09 4.92
C GLN A 379 2.36 -9.24 3.93
N MET A 380 2.40 -8.59 2.77
CA MET A 380 1.40 -8.76 1.71
C MET A 380 1.38 -10.21 1.16
N TYR A 381 2.49 -10.93 1.32
CA TYR A 381 2.66 -12.32 0.86
C TYR A 381 2.69 -13.35 1.99
N ARG A 382 2.57 -12.90 3.26
CA ARG A 382 2.39 -13.84 4.39
C ARG A 382 0.97 -14.39 4.38
N PRO A 383 0.76 -15.58 4.98
CA PRO A 383 -0.59 -16.05 5.21
C PRO A 383 -1.44 -15.00 5.93
N VAL A 384 -2.68 -14.91 5.55
CA VAL A 384 -3.66 -13.97 6.15
C VAL A 384 -3.73 -14.20 7.65
N LYS A 385 -3.65 -13.13 8.42
CA LYS A 385 -3.84 -13.20 9.86
C LYS A 385 -5.32 -13.38 10.17
N ARG A 386 -5.62 -14.41 10.93
CA ARG A 386 -6.93 -14.73 11.44
C ARG A 386 -7.09 -14.15 12.84
N SER A 387 -8.29 -13.83 13.23
CA SER A 387 -8.60 -13.31 14.56
C SER A 387 -10.00 -13.75 14.98
N GLY A 388 -10.15 -14.00 16.27
CA GLY A 388 -11.38 -14.50 16.87
C GLY A 388 -11.36 -16.00 17.15
N SER A 389 -12.46 -16.51 17.69
CA SER A 389 -12.70 -17.94 17.89
C SER A 389 -13.04 -18.61 16.57
N ASP A 390 -12.75 -19.91 16.49
CA ASP A 390 -13.16 -20.75 15.38
C ASP A 390 -14.68 -20.78 15.26
N ILE A 391 -15.16 -20.70 14.04
CA ILE A 391 -16.57 -20.84 13.69
C ILE A 391 -16.69 -22.07 12.80
N ASP A 392 -17.64 -22.94 13.14
CA ASP A 392 -17.98 -24.11 12.33
C ASP A 392 -18.99 -23.73 11.25
N PHE A 393 -18.60 -23.85 9.99
CA PHE A 393 -19.46 -23.64 8.83
C PHE A 393 -19.93 -24.97 8.27
N LYS A 394 -21.25 -25.14 8.08
CA LYS A 394 -21.85 -26.35 7.51
C LYS A 394 -21.61 -26.42 6.00
N TYR A 395 -20.53 -27.09 5.58
CA TYR A 395 -20.22 -27.27 4.16
C TYR A 395 -21.12 -28.31 3.49
N SER A 396 -21.39 -29.41 4.17
CA SER A 396 -22.35 -30.45 3.79
C SER A 396 -22.97 -31.07 5.06
N GLU A 397 -23.86 -32.05 4.90
CA GLU A 397 -24.45 -32.77 6.07
C GLU A 397 -23.37 -33.34 6.98
N ASP A 398 -22.31 -33.91 6.39
CA ASP A 398 -21.26 -34.62 7.13
C ASP A 398 -19.97 -33.79 7.29
N VAL A 399 -19.87 -32.61 6.66
CA VAL A 399 -18.63 -31.84 6.61
C VAL A 399 -18.82 -30.44 7.16
N LYS A 400 -18.08 -30.12 8.22
CA LYS A 400 -17.95 -28.78 8.77
C LYS A 400 -16.56 -28.22 8.49
N ILE A 401 -16.48 -26.98 8.05
CA ILE A 401 -15.25 -26.23 7.90
C ILE A 401 -15.05 -25.33 9.11
N LYS A 402 -13.98 -25.58 9.86
CA LYS A 402 -13.53 -24.65 10.91
C LYS A 402 -12.77 -23.50 10.27
N ALA A 403 -13.24 -22.29 10.50
CA ALA A 403 -12.61 -21.11 9.93
C ALA A 403 -12.62 -19.93 10.90
N GLN A 404 -11.62 -19.07 10.78
CA GLN A 404 -11.46 -17.86 11.57
C GLN A 404 -11.70 -16.62 10.72
N ARG A 405 -12.28 -15.60 11.34
CA ARG A 405 -12.58 -14.34 10.68
C ARG A 405 -11.31 -13.57 10.31
N VAL A 406 -11.31 -12.98 9.14
CA VAL A 406 -10.26 -12.06 8.66
C VAL A 406 -10.71 -10.62 8.84
N THR A 407 -10.15 -9.92 9.82
CA THR A 407 -10.58 -8.55 10.19
C THR A 407 -10.14 -7.46 9.19
N THR A 408 -9.22 -7.77 8.29
CA THR A 408 -8.60 -6.79 7.38
C THR A 408 -9.59 -6.18 6.38
N TYR A 409 -10.70 -6.86 6.07
CA TYR A 409 -11.61 -6.47 5.00
C TYR A 409 -12.96 -5.90 5.47
N GLY A 410 -13.20 -5.85 6.76
CA GLY A 410 -14.45 -5.27 7.33
C GLY A 410 -15.73 -6.02 7.04
N ASP A 411 -15.69 -7.07 6.20
CA ASP A 411 -16.80 -7.90 5.79
C ASP A 411 -16.69 -9.30 6.42
N GLU A 412 -17.71 -10.13 6.28
CA GLU A 412 -17.74 -11.49 6.80
C GLU A 412 -16.90 -12.46 5.93
N VAL A 413 -15.58 -12.31 6.00
CA VAL A 413 -14.61 -13.17 5.32
C VAL A 413 -13.90 -14.05 6.34
N TYR A 414 -13.88 -15.35 6.08
CA TYR A 414 -13.33 -16.39 6.95
C TYR A 414 -12.32 -17.23 6.17
N VAL A 415 -11.30 -17.72 6.84
CA VAL A 415 -10.29 -18.61 6.25
C VAL A 415 -10.14 -19.84 7.13
N SER A 416 -10.22 -21.03 6.56
CA SER A 416 -10.11 -22.29 7.31
C SER A 416 -8.74 -22.44 7.96
N ASP A 417 -8.66 -23.24 9.02
CA ASP A 417 -7.48 -23.31 9.88
C ASP A 417 -6.21 -23.74 9.16
N ASN A 418 -6.33 -24.65 8.22
CA ASN A 418 -5.18 -25.22 7.51
C ASN A 418 -4.87 -24.48 6.19
N THR A 419 -5.75 -23.59 5.75
CA THR A 419 -5.60 -22.89 4.47
C THR A 419 -4.54 -21.80 4.54
N LYS A 420 -3.57 -21.88 3.65
CA LYS A 420 -2.56 -20.84 3.44
C LYS A 420 -2.97 -19.98 2.26
N ILE A 421 -3.52 -18.81 2.50
CA ILE A 421 -3.85 -17.84 1.45
C ILE A 421 -3.06 -16.55 1.62
N LYS A 422 -2.60 -15.99 0.51
CA LYS A 422 -1.95 -14.69 0.48
C LYS A 422 -3.01 -13.58 0.59
N PRO A 423 -2.74 -12.47 1.32
CA PRO A 423 -3.67 -11.34 1.41
C PRO A 423 -4.13 -10.83 0.05
N MET A 424 -3.24 -10.79 -0.93
CA MET A 424 -3.56 -10.36 -2.28
C MET A 424 -4.52 -11.29 -3.01
N THR A 425 -4.34 -12.61 -2.88
CA THR A 425 -5.27 -13.60 -3.46
C THR A 425 -6.66 -13.45 -2.84
N LEU A 426 -6.72 -13.33 -1.51
CA LEU A 426 -7.98 -13.08 -0.81
C LEU A 426 -8.66 -11.77 -1.26
N HIS A 427 -7.87 -10.69 -1.41
CA HIS A 427 -8.37 -9.42 -1.92
C HIS A 427 -8.96 -9.55 -3.33
N ARG A 428 -8.29 -10.31 -4.22
CA ARG A 428 -8.77 -10.56 -5.58
C ARG A 428 -10.09 -11.35 -5.58
N ILE A 429 -10.17 -12.42 -4.79
CA ILE A 429 -11.39 -13.22 -4.66
C ILE A 429 -12.55 -12.33 -4.21
N LYS A 430 -12.32 -11.55 -3.13
CA LYS A 430 -13.33 -10.64 -2.60
C LYS A 430 -13.75 -9.55 -3.59
N THR A 431 -12.81 -8.92 -4.28
CA THR A 431 -13.11 -7.88 -5.27
C THR A 431 -13.94 -8.45 -6.41
N HIS A 432 -13.58 -9.63 -6.90
CA HIS A 432 -14.33 -10.29 -7.97
C HIS A 432 -15.75 -10.67 -7.52
N ASN A 433 -15.88 -11.16 -6.28
CA ASN A 433 -17.19 -11.42 -5.67
C ASN A 433 -18.07 -10.15 -5.60
N ASP A 434 -17.53 -9.04 -5.10
CA ASP A 434 -18.26 -7.76 -4.99
C ASP A 434 -18.64 -7.19 -6.38
N GLU A 435 -17.79 -7.36 -7.40
CA GLU A 435 -18.08 -6.94 -8.78
C GLU A 435 -19.27 -7.71 -9.38
N ILE A 436 -19.32 -9.02 -9.16
CA ILE A 436 -20.38 -9.88 -9.68
C ILE A 436 -21.71 -9.62 -8.94
N LEU A 437 -21.69 -9.49 -7.62
CA LEU A 437 -22.89 -9.12 -6.85
C LEU A 437 -23.50 -7.81 -7.34
N LYS A 438 -22.66 -6.81 -7.60
CA LYS A 438 -23.10 -5.54 -8.19
C LYS A 438 -23.69 -5.72 -9.60
N GLU A 439 -23.11 -6.59 -10.41
CA GLU A 439 -23.62 -6.90 -11.75
C GLU A 439 -25.01 -7.55 -11.71
N TYR A 440 -25.25 -8.41 -10.72
CA TYR A 440 -26.54 -9.06 -10.50
C TYR A 440 -27.56 -8.18 -9.76
N GLY A 441 -27.15 -7.00 -9.26
CA GLY A 441 -28.01 -6.11 -8.51
C GLY A 441 -28.33 -6.61 -7.09
N ILE A 442 -27.46 -7.45 -6.52
CA ILE A 442 -27.65 -8.04 -5.20
C ILE A 442 -26.92 -7.19 -4.15
N ASP A 443 -27.69 -6.54 -3.26
CA ASP A 443 -27.14 -5.73 -2.17
C ASP A 443 -26.72 -6.57 -0.95
N LYS A 444 -27.41 -7.70 -0.70
CA LYS A 444 -27.13 -8.62 0.40
C LYS A 444 -25.80 -9.33 0.14
N LYS A 445 -24.85 -9.24 1.06
CA LYS A 445 -23.54 -9.89 0.92
C LYS A 445 -23.56 -11.27 1.59
N PRO A 446 -23.00 -12.31 0.93
CA PRO A 446 -22.81 -13.60 1.56
C PRO A 446 -21.60 -13.59 2.52
N LYS A 447 -21.57 -14.52 3.45
CA LYS A 447 -20.34 -14.90 4.14
C LYS A 447 -19.41 -15.58 3.13
N ILE A 448 -18.12 -15.26 3.16
CA ILE A 448 -17.11 -15.86 2.28
C ILE A 448 -16.20 -16.74 3.13
N VAL A 449 -16.17 -18.03 2.85
CA VAL A 449 -15.29 -18.99 3.51
C VAL A 449 -14.27 -19.52 2.51
N ILE A 450 -12.98 -19.33 2.82
CA ILE A 450 -11.87 -19.81 1.99
C ILE A 450 -11.31 -21.09 2.60
N PHE A 451 -11.17 -22.13 1.78
CA PHE A 451 -10.65 -23.43 2.17
C PHE A 451 -9.55 -23.93 1.24
N ASP A 452 -8.76 -24.91 1.65
CA ASP A 452 -7.78 -25.59 0.80
C ASP A 452 -8.43 -26.78 0.09
N ILE A 453 -8.20 -26.93 -1.21
CA ILE A 453 -8.79 -28.00 -2.02
C ILE A 453 -8.40 -29.40 -1.51
N ASN A 454 -7.24 -29.53 -0.88
CA ASN A 454 -6.78 -30.78 -0.33
C ASN A 454 -7.49 -31.18 0.98
N GLU A 455 -8.19 -30.24 1.63
CA GLU A 455 -8.95 -30.50 2.86
C GLU A 455 -10.35 -31.07 2.56
N TYR A 456 -10.95 -30.63 1.45
CA TYR A 456 -12.33 -30.95 1.10
C TYR A 456 -12.42 -31.35 -0.36
N SER A 457 -12.50 -32.65 -0.61
CA SER A 457 -12.45 -33.20 -1.95
C SER A 457 -13.66 -32.81 -2.81
N GLY A 458 -13.41 -32.30 -4.01
CA GLY A 458 -14.31 -32.38 -5.15
C GLY A 458 -14.90 -31.09 -5.69
N ALA A 459 -15.02 -29.98 -4.95
CA ALA A 459 -15.59 -28.75 -5.48
C ALA A 459 -14.65 -27.54 -5.28
N TYR A 460 -14.54 -26.70 -6.31
CA TYR A 460 -13.74 -25.48 -6.23
C TYR A 460 -14.50 -24.29 -5.60
N GLY A 461 -15.81 -24.38 -5.59
CA GLY A 461 -16.73 -23.45 -4.97
C GLY A 461 -18.01 -24.17 -4.53
N LYS A 462 -18.79 -23.54 -3.67
CA LYS A 462 -20.12 -23.94 -3.27
C LYS A 462 -20.86 -22.75 -2.67
N TYR A 463 -22.12 -22.59 -3.01
CA TYR A 463 -23.03 -21.69 -2.32
C TYR A 463 -24.00 -22.50 -1.42
N ASN A 464 -24.12 -22.08 -0.16
CA ASN A 464 -25.14 -22.59 0.77
C ASN A 464 -26.23 -21.55 0.92
N ALA A 465 -27.42 -21.88 0.41
CA ALA A 465 -28.57 -20.99 0.40
C ALA A 465 -29.19 -20.79 1.80
N VAL A 466 -29.08 -21.76 2.70
CA VAL A 466 -29.70 -21.72 4.03
C VAL A 466 -29.03 -20.66 4.93
N ASP A 467 -27.70 -20.62 4.95
CA ASP A 467 -26.93 -19.70 5.78
C ASP A 467 -26.30 -18.54 5.02
N ASN A 468 -26.61 -18.42 3.73
CA ASN A 468 -26.07 -17.41 2.80
C ASN A 468 -24.53 -17.37 2.81
N THR A 469 -23.89 -18.52 2.67
CA THR A 469 -22.44 -18.65 2.71
C THR A 469 -21.90 -19.15 1.37
N VAL A 470 -20.88 -18.47 0.87
CA VAL A 470 -20.12 -18.88 -0.32
C VAL A 470 -18.78 -19.46 0.12
N TYR A 471 -18.48 -20.64 -0.35
CA TYR A 471 -17.23 -21.34 -0.11
C TYR A 471 -16.36 -21.27 -1.35
N TYR A 472 -15.09 -20.88 -1.21
CA TYR A 472 -14.14 -20.85 -2.32
C TYR A 472 -12.85 -21.57 -1.96
N CYS A 473 -12.36 -22.39 -2.88
CA CYS A 473 -11.01 -22.92 -2.79
C CYS A 473 -9.98 -21.77 -2.90
N SER A 474 -8.93 -21.80 -2.09
CA SER A 474 -7.86 -20.80 -2.10
C SER A 474 -7.21 -20.58 -3.47
N ASP A 475 -7.31 -21.56 -4.36
CA ASP A 475 -6.65 -21.57 -5.66
C ASP A 475 -7.55 -21.22 -6.85
N ILE A 476 -8.84 -20.86 -6.63
CA ILE A 476 -9.81 -20.61 -7.74
C ILE A 476 -9.36 -19.56 -8.76
N LEU A 477 -8.43 -18.67 -8.38
CA LEU A 477 -7.84 -17.68 -9.28
C LEU A 477 -6.39 -18.00 -9.65
N SER A 478 -5.91 -19.23 -9.37
CA SER A 478 -4.57 -19.67 -9.76
C SER A 478 -4.50 -20.05 -11.23
N LYS A 479 -3.28 -19.95 -11.81
CA LYS A 479 -3.05 -20.37 -13.22
C LYS A 479 -3.20 -21.86 -13.45
N GLU A 480 -2.97 -22.67 -12.42
CA GLU A 480 -3.05 -24.14 -12.50
C GLU A 480 -4.49 -24.60 -12.63
N LEU A 481 -5.43 -23.81 -12.11
CA LEU A 481 -6.86 -23.98 -12.32
C LEU A 481 -7.33 -23.21 -13.57
N LYS A 482 -6.70 -23.43 -14.71
CA LYS A 482 -7.22 -23.01 -16.01
C LYS A 482 -8.56 -23.71 -16.25
N LYS A 483 -9.62 -23.10 -15.75
CA LYS A 483 -10.97 -23.54 -16.04
C LYS A 483 -11.62 -22.58 -17.02
N ASP A 484 -12.36 -23.16 -17.93
CA ASP A 484 -13.16 -22.43 -18.92
C ASP A 484 -14.34 -21.69 -18.27
N VAL A 485 -14.58 -21.95 -16.98
CA VAL A 485 -15.71 -21.42 -16.20
C VAL A 485 -15.24 -20.58 -15.03
N ASP A 486 -15.92 -19.47 -14.80
CA ASP A 486 -15.70 -18.56 -13.67
C ASP A 486 -16.41 -19.10 -12.41
N THR A 487 -15.68 -19.79 -11.55
CA THR A 487 -16.24 -20.41 -10.33
C THR A 487 -16.92 -19.39 -9.41
N VAL A 488 -16.37 -18.16 -9.28
CA VAL A 488 -17.00 -17.14 -8.44
C VAL A 488 -18.36 -16.74 -9.02
N ARG A 489 -18.45 -16.60 -10.33
CA ARG A 489 -19.71 -16.26 -11.01
C ARG A 489 -20.72 -17.41 -10.95
N HIS A 490 -20.27 -18.64 -11.05
CA HIS A 490 -21.10 -19.83 -10.89
C HIS A 490 -21.80 -19.84 -9.53
N GLU A 491 -21.03 -19.72 -8.46
CA GLU A 491 -21.56 -19.76 -7.09
C GLU A 491 -22.47 -18.57 -6.77
N LEU A 492 -22.15 -17.39 -7.28
CA LEU A 492 -23.00 -16.21 -7.10
C LEU A 492 -24.26 -16.23 -7.98
N TRP A 493 -24.28 -17.06 -9.06
CA TRP A 493 -25.53 -17.31 -9.77
C TRP A 493 -26.51 -18.12 -8.91
N HIS A 494 -26.02 -19.13 -8.18
CA HIS A 494 -26.86 -19.82 -7.20
C HIS A 494 -27.39 -18.90 -6.11
N MET A 495 -26.61 -17.90 -5.70
CA MET A 495 -27.13 -16.88 -4.79
C MET A 495 -28.23 -16.04 -5.45
N ASN A 496 -28.09 -15.69 -6.73
CA ASN A 496 -29.16 -14.98 -7.47
C ASN A 496 -30.43 -15.82 -7.54
N GLN A 497 -30.32 -17.12 -7.84
CA GLN A 497 -31.45 -18.06 -7.83
C GLN A 497 -32.12 -18.13 -6.44
N ALA A 498 -31.32 -18.10 -5.36
CA ALA A 498 -31.82 -18.11 -3.99
C ALA A 498 -32.57 -16.79 -3.63
N GLU A 499 -32.07 -15.64 -4.06
CA GLU A 499 -32.76 -14.34 -3.84
C GLU A 499 -34.08 -14.29 -4.61
N GLU A 500 -34.16 -14.85 -5.83
CA GLU A 500 -35.42 -14.99 -6.56
C GLU A 500 -36.45 -15.87 -5.83
N TYR A 501 -35.99 -16.97 -5.23
CA TYR A 501 -36.83 -17.85 -4.42
C TYR A 501 -37.33 -17.13 -3.16
N ARG A 502 -36.39 -16.48 -2.41
CA ARG A 502 -36.73 -15.73 -1.19
C ARG A 502 -37.74 -14.63 -1.44
N ALA A 503 -37.65 -13.94 -2.56
CA ALA A 503 -38.59 -12.88 -2.93
C ALA A 503 -40.04 -13.41 -3.13
N LYS A 504 -40.19 -14.70 -3.46
CA LYS A 504 -41.49 -15.31 -3.73
C LYS A 504 -42.04 -16.12 -2.55
N PHE A 505 -41.17 -16.81 -1.82
CA PHE A 505 -41.58 -17.85 -0.88
C PHE A 505 -41.06 -17.63 0.54
N GLY A 506 -40.20 -16.60 0.75
CA GLY A 506 -39.58 -16.32 2.04
C GLY A 506 -38.24 -17.03 2.24
N GLU A 507 -37.73 -17.03 3.46
CA GLU A 507 -36.40 -17.53 3.78
C GLU A 507 -36.23 -19.04 3.49
N ILE A 508 -35.02 -19.41 3.07
CA ILE A 508 -34.66 -20.80 2.80
C ILE A 508 -34.14 -21.41 4.10
N THR A 509 -34.75 -22.55 4.50
CA THR A 509 -34.38 -23.30 5.72
C THR A 509 -34.01 -24.73 5.37
N ASP A 510 -33.47 -25.49 6.32
CA ASP A 510 -33.19 -26.91 6.11
C ASP A 510 -34.50 -27.68 5.77
N GLU A 511 -35.68 -27.22 6.24
CA GLU A 511 -36.96 -27.88 6.01
C GLU A 511 -37.50 -27.70 4.60
N ASN A 512 -37.32 -26.50 4.00
CA ASN A 512 -37.81 -26.16 2.65
C ASN A 512 -36.72 -26.19 1.57
N HIS A 513 -35.51 -26.65 1.90
CA HIS A 513 -34.38 -26.64 0.97
C HIS A 513 -34.64 -27.47 -0.30
N LEU A 514 -35.38 -28.58 -0.18
CA LEU A 514 -35.75 -29.40 -1.34
C LEU A 514 -36.72 -28.67 -2.27
N ASP A 515 -37.66 -27.91 -1.71
CA ASP A 515 -38.60 -27.09 -2.48
C ASP A 515 -37.87 -25.97 -3.22
N TYR A 516 -36.87 -25.36 -2.56
CA TYR A 516 -35.96 -24.39 -3.22
C TYR A 516 -35.24 -25.02 -4.41
N ILE A 517 -34.60 -26.21 -4.25
CA ILE A 517 -33.92 -26.88 -5.36
C ILE A 517 -34.90 -27.24 -6.48
N ALA A 518 -36.06 -27.78 -6.17
CA ALA A 518 -37.07 -28.11 -7.16
C ALA A 518 -37.55 -26.89 -7.96
N TYR A 519 -37.77 -25.77 -7.26
CA TYR A 519 -38.15 -24.52 -7.88
C TYR A 519 -37.05 -23.99 -8.80
N THR A 520 -35.80 -23.88 -8.35
CA THR A 520 -34.68 -23.36 -9.12
C THR A 520 -34.39 -24.23 -10.34
N CYS A 521 -34.41 -25.56 -10.20
CA CYS A 521 -34.31 -26.50 -11.32
C CYS A 521 -35.42 -26.30 -12.34
N GLY A 522 -36.67 -26.06 -11.91
CA GLY A 522 -37.79 -25.82 -12.79
C GLY A 522 -37.67 -24.49 -13.56
N VAL A 523 -37.21 -23.43 -12.93
CA VAL A 523 -36.95 -22.13 -13.56
C VAL A 523 -35.77 -22.26 -14.55
N ALA A 524 -34.67 -22.83 -14.11
CA ALA A 524 -33.47 -23.05 -14.91
C ALA A 524 -33.75 -23.93 -16.15
N LYS A 525 -34.59 -24.96 -16.01
CA LYS A 525 -34.99 -25.80 -17.17
C LYS A 525 -35.65 -24.96 -18.28
N LYS A 526 -36.56 -24.09 -17.91
CA LYS A 526 -37.23 -23.18 -18.90
C LYS A 526 -36.23 -22.24 -19.55
N TYR A 527 -35.25 -21.76 -18.80
CA TYR A 527 -34.19 -20.89 -19.31
C TYR A 527 -33.28 -21.59 -20.30
N ILE A 528 -32.73 -22.76 -19.95
CA ILE A 528 -31.83 -23.52 -20.82
C ILE A 528 -32.54 -24.03 -22.08
N ASP A 529 -33.82 -24.42 -22.00
CA ASP A 529 -34.64 -24.79 -23.15
C ASP A 529 -34.80 -23.62 -24.13
N LYS A 530 -35.05 -22.42 -23.60
CA LYS A 530 -35.13 -21.19 -24.39
C LYS A 530 -33.81 -20.86 -25.09
N MET A 531 -32.68 -21.20 -24.47
CA MET A 531 -31.35 -21.04 -25.06
C MET A 531 -30.97 -22.17 -26.01
N GLY A 532 -31.82 -23.15 -26.25
CA GLY A 532 -31.60 -24.28 -27.15
C GLY A 532 -30.60 -25.31 -26.58
N ILE A 533 -30.33 -25.29 -25.28
CA ILE A 533 -29.41 -26.22 -24.61
C ILE A 533 -30.14 -27.55 -24.37
N ASN A 534 -29.56 -28.65 -24.87
CA ASN A 534 -30.14 -29.97 -24.76
C ASN A 534 -29.05 -31.03 -24.53
N GLU A 535 -29.42 -32.30 -24.44
CA GLU A 535 -28.50 -33.41 -24.16
C GLU A 535 -27.36 -33.57 -25.18
N TYR A 536 -27.52 -33.07 -26.41
CA TYR A 536 -26.53 -33.22 -27.49
C TYR A 536 -25.47 -32.11 -27.45
N ASN A 537 -25.83 -30.89 -27.02
CA ASN A 537 -24.94 -29.73 -27.06
C ASN A 537 -24.49 -29.23 -25.68
N VAL A 538 -25.10 -29.68 -24.58
CA VAL A 538 -24.72 -29.25 -23.22
C VAL A 538 -23.24 -29.51 -22.87
N GLY A 539 -22.63 -30.49 -23.52
CA GLY A 539 -21.18 -30.79 -23.38
C GLY A 539 -20.27 -29.70 -23.95
N GLU A 540 -20.78 -28.80 -24.81
CA GLU A 540 -20.04 -27.63 -25.29
C GLU A 540 -19.86 -26.55 -24.23
N ILE A 541 -20.68 -26.58 -23.16
CA ILE A 541 -20.53 -25.69 -22.00
C ILE A 541 -19.37 -26.18 -21.13
N SER A 542 -19.48 -27.41 -20.63
CA SER A 542 -18.46 -28.11 -19.86
C SER A 542 -18.84 -29.59 -19.62
N ASP A 543 -17.86 -30.42 -19.25
CA ASP A 543 -18.13 -31.80 -18.82
C ASP A 543 -18.98 -31.84 -17.55
N TYR A 544 -18.85 -30.85 -16.69
CA TYR A 544 -19.66 -30.72 -15.47
C TYR A 544 -21.14 -30.45 -15.85
N ALA A 545 -21.40 -29.49 -16.71
CA ALA A 545 -22.76 -29.20 -17.19
C ALA A 545 -23.40 -30.44 -17.82
N LYS A 546 -22.67 -31.20 -18.65
CA LYS A 546 -23.13 -32.47 -19.23
C LYS A 546 -23.51 -33.49 -18.16
N LYS A 547 -22.70 -33.60 -17.11
CA LYS A 547 -22.98 -34.50 -15.98
C LYS A 547 -24.23 -34.04 -15.23
N MET A 548 -24.36 -32.77 -14.92
CA MET A 548 -25.49 -32.21 -14.17
C MET A 548 -26.79 -32.30 -14.95
N TYR A 549 -26.77 -32.10 -16.26
CA TYR A 549 -27.93 -32.31 -17.13
C TYR A 549 -28.52 -33.72 -17.02
N LYS A 550 -27.65 -34.76 -16.98
CA LYS A 550 -28.08 -36.15 -16.79
C LYS A 550 -28.77 -36.41 -15.44
N TYR A 551 -28.41 -35.65 -14.43
CA TYR A 551 -29.01 -35.73 -13.09
C TYR A 551 -30.20 -34.79 -12.92
N SER A 552 -30.68 -34.13 -13.99
CA SER A 552 -31.76 -33.14 -13.96
C SER A 552 -31.48 -31.94 -13.02
N ARG A 553 -30.20 -31.66 -12.73
CA ARG A 553 -29.74 -30.50 -11.99
C ARG A 553 -29.57 -29.32 -12.97
N TYR A 554 -30.69 -28.82 -13.45
CA TYR A 554 -30.71 -27.76 -14.45
C TYR A 554 -30.26 -26.41 -13.87
N ASP A 555 -30.44 -26.21 -12.58
CA ASP A 555 -29.89 -25.08 -11.80
C ASP A 555 -28.37 -24.97 -11.95
N GLU A 556 -27.67 -26.09 -11.85
CA GLU A 556 -26.20 -26.19 -12.06
C GLU A 556 -25.81 -25.96 -13.53
N VAL A 557 -26.61 -26.48 -14.46
CA VAL A 557 -26.37 -26.28 -15.91
C VAL A 557 -26.52 -24.80 -16.28
N GLU A 558 -27.54 -24.12 -15.74
CA GLU A 558 -27.73 -22.69 -15.93
C GLU A 558 -26.57 -21.88 -15.36
N ALA A 559 -26.17 -22.16 -14.11
CA ALA A 559 -25.04 -21.48 -13.46
C ALA A 559 -23.73 -21.64 -14.26
N GLU A 560 -23.47 -22.85 -14.76
CA GLU A 560 -22.30 -23.15 -15.59
C GLU A 560 -22.35 -22.40 -16.93
N TYR A 561 -23.53 -22.36 -17.56
CA TYR A 561 -23.76 -21.63 -18.81
C TYR A 561 -23.55 -20.12 -18.63
N ILE A 562 -24.13 -19.52 -17.59
CA ILE A 562 -23.94 -18.10 -17.26
C ILE A 562 -22.48 -17.77 -16.97
N ALA A 563 -21.80 -18.63 -16.22
CA ALA A 563 -20.39 -18.45 -15.90
C ALA A 563 -19.48 -18.57 -17.14
N SER A 564 -19.79 -19.48 -18.07
CA SER A 564 -19.04 -19.68 -19.31
C SER A 564 -19.34 -18.57 -20.34
N THR A 565 -20.61 -18.20 -20.53
CA THR A 565 -21.04 -17.19 -21.52
C THR A 565 -20.69 -15.76 -21.12
N SER A 566 -20.59 -15.48 -19.82
CA SER A 566 -20.06 -14.19 -19.36
C SER A 566 -18.60 -13.98 -19.73
N ARG A 567 -17.83 -15.05 -19.91
CA ARG A 567 -16.51 -14.99 -20.57
C ARG A 567 -16.65 -14.82 -22.09
N LYS A 568 -17.64 -15.45 -22.73
CA LYS A 568 -17.90 -15.30 -24.17
C LYS A 568 -18.53 -13.97 -24.54
N GLY A 569 -19.36 -13.36 -23.69
CA GLY A 569 -19.88 -12.00 -23.85
C GLY A 569 -18.94 -10.89 -23.38
N ARG A 570 -17.76 -11.29 -22.84
CA ARG A 570 -16.58 -10.45 -22.61
C ARG A 570 -15.46 -10.75 -23.63
N LYS A 571 -15.74 -11.67 -24.55
CA LYS A 571 -14.97 -11.90 -25.75
C LYS A 571 -15.21 -10.79 -26.74
#